data_9fda9a9f013db3330036d67a7fce9b31
#
_entry.id   9fda9a9f013db3330036d67a7fce9b31
#
_cell.length_a   1.000
_cell.length_b   1.000
_cell.length_c   1.000
_cell.angle_alpha   90.00
_cell.angle_beta   90.00
_cell.angle_gamma   90.00
#
_symmetry.space_group_name_H-M   'P 1'
#
loop_
_entity.id
_entity.type
_entity.pdbx_description
1 polymer ?
#
loop_
_entity_poly.entity_id
_entity_poly.type
_entity_poly.pdbx_seq_one_letter_code
_entity_poly.pdbx_strand_id
1 'polypeptide(L)'
;MIHWRSGTVREIGRARRGAVRLTVVVDGADTPALALPELVGTPEIGDTVLLNVSALRRGLGTGGHALVVANATRPPADPPPAPGHIVKARYTPLQQMVLTLEEQESPHHEAMREHSAVAAGDLQGMPVVVAELHSALPAVLAGLRSARPGARVGYIMTDTAALPFAQSDLAAGLVDAGWLDTTITAGQAFGGEHEAITVHSALLAARHVLGCDVAVVAQGPGNAGSSTTWGWSGLATGDVLNAVHVLRGRAVVVPRVSASDPRERHLGLSHHTTTVLSRVLLGSADVVVPDDATAPWPQVRAQLDAAVTASSGTPRVVALPSAGVGDDLATSPVPLSSMGRSATQDVTPFATAALAGRHAAALLP
;
A
#
# COMPACT_ATOMS: atom_id res chain seq x y z
N MET A 1 -1.69 19.56 -17.90
CA MET A 1 -3.09 19.80 -18.31
C MET A 1 -3.87 18.51 -18.23
N ILE A 2 -5.13 18.58 -17.82
CA ILE A 2 -6.05 17.43 -17.78
C ILE A 2 -6.71 17.28 -19.15
N HIS A 3 -6.74 16.08 -19.66
CA HIS A 3 -7.49 15.74 -20.87
C HIS A 3 -8.88 15.25 -20.47
N TRP A 4 -9.88 16.08 -20.71
CA TRP A 4 -11.27 15.78 -20.42
C TRP A 4 -11.95 15.11 -21.62
N ARG A 5 -12.83 14.13 -21.35
CA ARG A 5 -13.76 13.56 -22.33
C ARG A 5 -15.11 13.36 -21.67
N SER A 6 -16.17 13.52 -22.44
CA SER A 6 -17.51 13.11 -22.08
C SER A 6 -17.83 11.83 -22.86
N GLY A 7 -18.56 10.92 -22.26
CA GLY A 7 -18.96 9.68 -22.91
C GLY A 7 -20.17 9.06 -22.26
N THR A 8 -20.79 8.11 -22.97
CA THR A 8 -21.98 7.40 -22.49
C THR A 8 -21.60 6.01 -21.98
N VAL A 9 -22.05 5.65 -20.79
CA VAL A 9 -21.87 4.31 -20.21
C VAL A 9 -22.62 3.30 -21.05
N ARG A 10 -21.88 2.36 -21.64
CA ARG A 10 -22.43 1.27 -22.46
C ARG A 10 -22.57 -0.03 -21.68
N GLU A 11 -21.62 -0.28 -20.79
CA GLU A 11 -21.57 -1.53 -20.03
C GLU A 11 -21.06 -1.27 -18.60
N ILE A 12 -21.67 -1.97 -17.64
CA ILE A 12 -21.21 -2.06 -16.28
C ILE A 12 -20.50 -3.39 -16.11
N GLY A 13 -19.20 -3.33 -15.90
CA GLY A 13 -18.36 -4.51 -15.67
C GLY A 13 -18.30 -4.90 -14.21
N ARG A 14 -17.18 -5.50 -13.80
CA ARG A 14 -16.99 -5.98 -12.43
C ARG A 14 -17.05 -4.84 -11.41
N ALA A 15 -18.00 -4.94 -10.50
CA ALA A 15 -18.00 -4.16 -9.26
C ALA A 15 -17.13 -4.87 -8.21
N ARG A 16 -16.44 -4.08 -7.41
CA ARG A 16 -15.67 -4.51 -6.25
C ARG A 16 -15.79 -3.47 -5.13
N ARG A 17 -15.20 -3.73 -3.99
CA ARG A 17 -15.24 -2.82 -2.85
C ARG A 17 -14.83 -1.39 -3.26
N GLY A 18 -15.78 -0.46 -3.22
CA GLY A 18 -15.57 0.98 -3.52
C GLY A 18 -15.27 1.35 -4.97
N ALA A 19 -15.31 0.42 -5.95
CA ALA A 19 -15.03 0.72 -7.34
C ALA A 19 -15.86 -0.11 -8.32
N VAL A 20 -16.21 0.49 -9.47
CA VAL A 20 -16.96 -0.15 -10.55
C VAL A 20 -16.24 0.09 -11.88
N ARG A 21 -15.93 -1.00 -12.59
CA ARG A 21 -15.39 -0.93 -13.95
C ARG A 21 -16.51 -0.70 -14.94
N LEU A 22 -16.24 0.14 -15.93
CA LEU A 22 -17.20 0.54 -16.95
C LEU A 22 -16.57 0.44 -18.34
N THR A 23 -17.40 0.20 -19.35
CA THR A 23 -17.10 0.53 -20.74
C THR A 23 -17.90 1.78 -21.11
N VAL A 24 -17.19 2.84 -21.48
CA VAL A 24 -17.77 4.14 -21.85
C VAL A 24 -17.50 4.43 -23.33
N VAL A 25 -18.52 4.78 -24.08
CA VAL A 25 -18.35 5.22 -25.49
C VAL A 25 -17.90 6.68 -25.50
N VAL A 26 -16.68 6.91 -25.97
CA VAL A 26 -16.06 8.23 -26.12
C VAL A 26 -15.67 8.44 -27.57
N ASP A 27 -16.17 9.50 -28.21
CA ASP A 27 -15.89 9.79 -29.62
C ASP A 27 -16.16 8.58 -30.56
N GLY A 28 -17.20 7.77 -30.25
CA GLY A 28 -17.57 6.57 -31.00
C GLY A 28 -16.74 5.31 -30.69
N ALA A 29 -15.78 5.37 -29.79
CA ALA A 29 -14.92 4.23 -29.41
C ALA A 29 -15.12 3.81 -27.96
N ASP A 30 -14.95 2.51 -27.70
CA ASP A 30 -14.98 1.96 -26.35
C ASP A 30 -13.76 2.38 -25.55
N THR A 31 -14.00 2.92 -24.39
CA THR A 31 -12.97 3.37 -23.44
C THR A 31 -13.20 2.69 -22.10
N PRO A 32 -12.24 1.90 -21.59
CA PRO A 32 -12.34 1.36 -20.25
C PRO A 32 -12.25 2.49 -19.22
N ALA A 33 -13.17 2.49 -18.27
CA ALA A 33 -13.23 3.49 -17.22
C ALA A 33 -13.44 2.87 -15.84
N LEU A 34 -13.07 3.61 -14.80
CA LEU A 34 -13.26 3.26 -13.40
C LEU A 34 -14.03 4.37 -12.71
N ALA A 35 -15.16 4.02 -12.11
CA ALA A 35 -15.90 4.88 -11.20
C ALA A 35 -15.60 4.49 -9.74
N LEU A 36 -15.55 5.50 -8.88
CA LEU A 36 -15.51 5.35 -7.43
C LEU A 36 -16.86 5.85 -6.90
N PRO A 37 -17.84 4.96 -6.63
CA PRO A 37 -19.22 5.34 -6.29
C PRO A 37 -19.32 6.30 -5.12
N GLU A 38 -18.41 6.21 -4.17
CA GLU A 38 -18.35 7.12 -3.03
C GLU A 38 -18.12 8.59 -3.43
N LEU A 39 -17.40 8.80 -4.53
CA LEU A 39 -17.10 10.15 -5.04
C LEU A 39 -18.10 10.64 -6.10
N VAL A 40 -18.53 9.74 -6.98
CA VAL A 40 -19.24 10.12 -8.21
C VAL A 40 -20.62 9.47 -8.35
N GLY A 41 -21.07 8.75 -7.34
CA GLY A 41 -22.27 7.91 -7.41
C GLY A 41 -22.05 6.64 -8.24
N THR A 42 -23.07 5.80 -8.33
CA THR A 42 -23.03 4.56 -9.13
C THR A 42 -23.58 4.85 -10.53
N PRO A 43 -22.74 4.84 -11.59
CA PRO A 43 -23.24 5.05 -12.94
C PRO A 43 -24.13 3.89 -13.41
N GLU A 44 -25.10 4.19 -14.26
CA GLU A 44 -25.93 3.20 -14.94
C GLU A 44 -25.74 3.26 -16.47
N ILE A 45 -26.18 2.20 -17.16
CA ILE A 45 -26.11 2.17 -18.62
C ILE A 45 -26.95 3.33 -19.19
N GLY A 46 -26.37 4.06 -20.12
CA GLY A 46 -26.97 5.26 -20.75
C GLY A 46 -26.59 6.57 -20.05
N ASP A 47 -25.96 6.55 -18.88
CA ASP A 47 -25.48 7.77 -18.24
C ASP A 47 -24.36 8.44 -19.05
N THR A 48 -24.38 9.74 -19.07
CA THR A 48 -23.27 10.56 -19.55
C THR A 48 -22.32 10.85 -18.41
N VAL A 49 -21.06 10.45 -18.56
CA VAL A 49 -20.02 10.66 -17.55
C VAL A 49 -18.89 11.53 -18.08
N LEU A 50 -18.32 12.36 -17.21
CA LEU A 50 -17.10 13.11 -17.47
C LEU A 50 -15.90 12.29 -17.04
N LEU A 51 -14.91 12.18 -17.93
CA LEU A 51 -13.72 11.36 -17.74
C LEU A 51 -12.43 12.19 -17.74
N ASN A 52 -11.52 11.85 -16.85
CA ASN A 52 -10.10 12.20 -16.95
C ASN A 52 -9.36 11.07 -17.67
N VAL A 53 -8.92 11.34 -18.90
CA VAL A 53 -8.21 10.35 -19.74
C VAL A 53 -6.69 10.64 -19.84
N SER A 54 -6.16 11.55 -19.02
CA SER A 54 -4.77 12.02 -19.15
C SER A 54 -3.74 10.90 -19.00
N ALA A 55 -3.87 10.09 -17.97
CA ALA A 55 -2.95 8.99 -17.70
C ALA A 55 -3.15 7.83 -18.68
N LEU A 56 -4.41 7.49 -19.00
CA LEU A 56 -4.75 6.44 -19.98
C LEU A 56 -4.11 6.74 -21.33
N ARG A 57 -4.21 7.97 -21.84
CA ARG A 57 -3.61 8.38 -23.13
C ARG A 57 -2.09 8.26 -23.18
N ARG A 58 -1.42 8.27 -22.04
CA ARG A 58 0.03 8.13 -21.91
C ARG A 58 0.47 6.71 -21.55
N GLY A 59 -0.48 5.77 -21.43
CA GLY A 59 -0.18 4.42 -20.97
C GLY A 59 0.34 4.39 -19.52
N LEU A 60 -0.03 5.37 -18.69
CA LEU A 60 0.46 5.51 -17.33
C LEU A 60 -0.61 5.07 -16.31
N GLY A 61 -0.17 4.45 -15.29
CA GLY A 61 -0.56 4.18 -13.93
C GLY A 61 -2.03 4.20 -13.47
N THR A 62 -3.04 3.97 -14.31
CA THR A 62 -4.44 3.84 -13.84
C THR A 62 -5.01 2.43 -14.06
N GLY A 63 -4.15 1.42 -14.14
CA GLY A 63 -4.60 0.06 -14.46
C GLY A 63 -5.25 -0.06 -15.86
N GLY A 64 -4.98 0.90 -16.77
CA GLY A 64 -5.56 0.91 -18.12
C GLY A 64 -6.97 1.50 -18.20
N HIS A 65 -7.42 2.25 -17.18
CA HIS A 65 -8.75 2.85 -17.13
C HIS A 65 -8.69 4.39 -17.12
N ALA A 66 -9.65 5.04 -17.80
CA ALA A 66 -9.98 6.43 -17.53
C ALA A 66 -10.66 6.55 -16.15
N LEU A 67 -10.52 7.69 -15.49
CA LEU A 67 -11.19 7.92 -14.21
C LEU A 67 -12.48 8.72 -14.43
N VAL A 68 -13.60 8.23 -13.91
CA VAL A 68 -14.86 8.99 -13.86
C VAL A 68 -14.71 10.11 -12.84
N VAL A 69 -14.99 11.33 -13.28
CA VAL A 69 -14.90 12.54 -12.46
C VAL A 69 -16.27 12.99 -11.98
N ALA A 70 -17.28 12.80 -12.82
CA ALA A 70 -18.66 13.12 -12.49
C ALA A 70 -19.63 12.30 -13.36
N ASN A 71 -20.79 11.97 -12.80
CA ASN A 71 -21.94 11.52 -13.55
C ASN A 71 -22.78 12.75 -13.89
N ALA A 72 -22.77 13.17 -15.17
CA ALA A 72 -23.46 14.38 -15.62
C ALA A 72 -24.99 14.19 -15.76
N THR A 73 -25.43 12.94 -15.98
CA THR A 73 -26.86 12.62 -16.08
C THR A 73 -27.51 12.54 -14.70
N ARG A 74 -26.82 11.93 -13.75
CA ARG A 74 -27.32 11.70 -12.39
C ARG A 74 -26.22 12.02 -11.37
N PRO A 75 -26.06 13.29 -10.99
CA PRO A 75 -25.21 13.62 -9.86
C PRO A 75 -25.67 12.84 -8.62
N PRO A 76 -24.76 12.34 -7.80
CA PRO A 76 -25.13 11.65 -6.56
C PRO A 76 -25.95 12.59 -5.67
N ALA A 77 -26.92 12.02 -4.94
CA ALA A 77 -27.63 12.76 -3.91
C ALA A 77 -26.65 13.18 -2.80
N ASP A 78 -26.98 14.26 -2.11
CA ASP A 78 -26.21 14.68 -0.94
C ASP A 78 -26.15 13.54 0.08
N PRO A 79 -24.96 13.21 0.60
CA PRO A 79 -24.85 12.23 1.66
C PRO A 79 -25.56 12.74 2.93
N PRO A 80 -26.11 11.85 3.78
CA PRO A 80 -26.63 12.26 5.06
C PRO A 80 -25.52 12.92 5.89
N PRO A 81 -25.88 13.84 6.83
CA PRO A 81 -24.92 14.40 7.77
C PRO A 81 -24.16 13.26 8.49
N ALA A 82 -22.85 13.33 8.47
CA ALA A 82 -21.97 12.36 9.11
C ALA A 82 -20.97 13.10 9.99
N PRO A 83 -20.48 12.48 11.08
CA PRO A 83 -19.42 13.06 11.89
C PRO A 83 -18.11 13.14 11.12
N GLY A 84 -17.22 14.01 11.57
CA GLY A 84 -15.89 14.22 11.00
C GLY A 84 -15.77 15.53 10.22
N HIS A 85 -14.60 16.14 10.33
CA HIS A 85 -14.28 17.41 9.68
C HIS A 85 -12.90 17.41 9.02
N ILE A 86 -12.23 16.25 8.99
CA ILE A 86 -10.97 16.13 8.26
C ILE A 86 -11.26 15.95 6.78
N VAL A 87 -10.62 16.79 5.97
CA VAL A 87 -10.75 16.76 4.51
C VAL A 87 -9.54 16.08 3.91
N LYS A 88 -9.76 15.00 3.14
CA LYS A 88 -8.72 14.32 2.36
C LYS A 88 -8.85 14.62 0.87
N ALA A 89 -7.80 14.41 0.09
CA ALA A 89 -7.62 14.99 -1.24
C ALA A 89 -7.90 16.50 -1.24
N ARG A 90 -7.41 17.19 -0.21
CA ARG A 90 -7.70 18.59 0.11
C ARG A 90 -7.45 19.54 -1.03
N TYR A 91 -8.34 20.54 -1.14
CA TYR A 91 -8.28 21.61 -2.15
C TYR A 91 -8.34 21.12 -3.60
N THR A 92 -8.86 19.93 -3.82
CA THR A 92 -9.22 19.42 -5.16
C THR A 92 -10.73 19.34 -5.33
N PRO A 93 -11.24 19.30 -6.56
CA PRO A 93 -12.69 19.18 -6.80
C PRO A 93 -13.31 17.89 -6.26
N LEU A 94 -12.52 16.86 -6.00
CA LEU A 94 -12.96 15.57 -5.47
C LEU A 94 -12.50 15.37 -4.02
N GLN A 95 -12.29 16.46 -3.29
CA GLN A 95 -12.02 16.40 -1.86
C GLN A 95 -13.17 15.72 -1.10
N GLN A 96 -12.84 14.96 -0.08
CA GLN A 96 -13.81 14.20 0.70
C GLN A 96 -13.61 14.44 2.19
N MET A 97 -14.71 14.64 2.93
CA MET A 97 -14.69 14.66 4.38
C MET A 97 -14.70 13.23 4.91
N VAL A 98 -13.89 12.98 5.92
CA VAL A 98 -13.79 11.69 6.61
C VAL A 98 -13.81 11.90 8.12
N LEU A 99 -14.11 10.83 8.85
CA LEU A 99 -13.94 10.77 10.31
C LEU A 99 -12.65 10.01 10.61
N THR A 100 -11.63 10.70 11.13
CA THR A 100 -10.40 10.05 11.55
C THR A 100 -10.51 9.46 12.97
N LEU A 101 -9.65 8.48 13.27
CA LEU A 101 -9.61 7.84 14.58
C LEU A 101 -9.36 8.84 15.72
N GLU A 102 -8.63 9.93 15.43
CA GLU A 102 -8.21 10.94 16.39
C GLU A 102 -9.28 12.01 16.68
N GLU A 103 -10.27 12.19 15.79
CA GLU A 103 -11.22 13.30 15.89
C GLU A 103 -12.16 13.14 17.10
N GLN A 104 -12.60 14.28 17.65
CA GLN A 104 -13.46 14.35 18.83
C GLN A 104 -14.78 13.60 18.68
N GLU A 105 -15.29 13.50 17.47
CA GLU A 105 -16.54 12.79 17.15
C GLU A 105 -16.31 11.29 16.93
N SER A 106 -15.06 10.84 16.88
CA SER A 106 -14.72 9.43 16.72
C SER A 106 -15.01 8.64 17.98
N PRO A 107 -15.60 7.43 17.88
CA PRO A 107 -15.74 6.53 19.02
C PRO A 107 -14.39 6.09 19.61
N HIS A 108 -13.30 6.33 18.90
CA HIS A 108 -11.95 6.00 19.31
C HIS A 108 -11.18 7.18 19.92
N HIS A 109 -11.77 8.38 19.91
CA HIS A 109 -11.11 9.61 20.36
C HIS A 109 -10.46 9.50 21.74
N GLU A 110 -11.24 9.02 22.72
CA GLU A 110 -10.74 8.92 24.09
C GLU A 110 -9.57 7.92 24.19
N ALA A 111 -9.66 6.78 23.51
CA ALA A 111 -8.58 5.82 23.47
C ALA A 111 -7.33 6.42 22.82
N MET A 112 -7.49 7.19 21.74
CA MET A 112 -6.38 7.87 21.08
C MET A 112 -5.78 8.99 21.95
N ARG A 113 -6.56 9.65 22.77
CA ARG A 113 -6.13 10.75 23.63
C ARG A 113 -5.55 10.29 24.98
N GLU A 114 -6.18 9.29 25.63
CA GLU A 114 -5.91 8.97 27.03
C GLU A 114 -5.07 7.72 27.24
N HIS A 115 -4.97 6.83 26.25
CA HIS A 115 -4.14 5.64 26.38
C HIS A 115 -2.67 6.02 26.57
N SER A 116 -2.09 5.64 27.69
CA SER A 116 -0.73 6.06 28.10
C SER A 116 0.35 5.75 27.07
N ALA A 117 0.30 4.58 26.41
CA ALA A 117 1.24 4.24 25.37
C ALA A 117 1.04 5.05 24.08
N VAL A 118 -0.20 5.43 23.74
CA VAL A 118 -0.48 6.33 22.60
C VAL A 118 0.10 7.72 22.91
N ALA A 119 -0.18 8.27 24.07
CA ALA A 119 0.35 9.56 24.50
C ALA A 119 1.90 9.57 24.58
N ALA A 120 2.50 8.44 24.96
CA ALA A 120 3.95 8.27 24.99
C ALA A 120 4.59 8.00 23.62
N GLY A 121 3.78 7.75 22.58
CA GLY A 121 4.27 7.34 21.26
C GLY A 121 4.98 5.99 21.30
N ASP A 122 4.41 4.98 21.94
CA ASP A 122 5.06 3.69 22.20
C ASP A 122 4.28 2.51 21.60
N LEU A 123 4.77 1.91 20.53
CA LEU A 123 4.20 0.71 19.91
C LEU A 123 4.47 -0.58 20.71
N GLN A 124 5.21 -0.49 21.82
CA GLN A 124 5.56 -1.62 22.67
C GLN A 124 6.22 -2.77 21.88
N GLY A 125 7.09 -2.41 20.94
CA GLY A 125 7.81 -3.37 20.13
C GLY A 125 6.95 -4.09 19.06
N MET A 126 5.77 -3.60 18.72
CA MET A 126 4.97 -4.18 17.63
C MET A 126 5.78 -4.27 16.34
N PRO A 127 5.84 -5.44 15.68
CA PRO A 127 6.45 -5.57 14.36
C PRO A 127 5.67 -4.76 13.31
N VAL A 128 6.40 -4.00 12.50
CA VAL A 128 5.84 -3.24 11.38
C VAL A 128 6.59 -3.60 10.12
N VAL A 129 5.92 -4.29 9.19
CA VAL A 129 6.48 -4.64 7.88
C VAL A 129 6.28 -3.46 6.94
N VAL A 130 7.37 -2.91 6.40
CA VAL A 130 7.33 -1.75 5.51
C VAL A 130 7.79 -2.16 4.12
N ALA A 131 6.92 -1.95 3.13
CA ALA A 131 7.17 -2.28 1.74
C ALA A 131 7.04 -1.05 0.83
N GLU A 132 8.02 -0.87 -0.08
CA GLU A 132 7.93 0.17 -1.11
C GLU A 132 6.76 -0.09 -2.07
N LEU A 133 6.62 -1.34 -2.49
CA LEU A 133 5.63 -1.72 -3.49
C LEU A 133 4.40 -2.33 -2.84
N HIS A 134 3.25 -1.75 -3.15
CA HIS A 134 1.94 -2.27 -2.80
C HIS A 134 1.76 -3.76 -3.13
N SER A 135 2.33 -4.20 -4.25
CA SER A 135 2.28 -5.60 -4.71
C SER A 135 2.99 -6.61 -3.81
N ALA A 136 3.75 -6.17 -2.82
CA ALA A 136 4.38 -7.05 -1.83
C ALA A 136 3.38 -7.54 -0.76
N LEU A 137 2.27 -6.81 -0.54
CA LEU A 137 1.32 -7.06 0.54
C LEU A 137 0.82 -8.52 0.61
N PRO A 138 0.34 -9.16 -0.47
CA PRO A 138 -0.17 -10.52 -0.37
C PRO A 138 0.91 -11.54 -0.01
N ALA A 139 2.14 -11.35 -0.47
CA ALA A 139 3.24 -12.24 -0.14
C ALA A 139 3.70 -12.07 1.32
N VAL A 140 3.72 -10.83 1.85
CA VAL A 140 3.95 -10.58 3.28
C VAL A 140 2.91 -11.32 4.12
N LEU A 141 1.63 -11.20 3.77
CA LEU A 141 0.54 -11.87 4.48
C LEU A 141 0.63 -13.39 4.37
N ALA A 142 1.01 -13.93 3.21
CA ALA A 142 1.19 -15.37 3.02
C ALA A 142 2.22 -15.93 3.99
N GLY A 143 3.41 -15.32 4.07
CA GLY A 143 4.45 -15.75 5.00
C GLY A 143 4.08 -15.53 6.47
N LEU A 144 3.40 -14.43 6.79
CA LEU A 144 2.97 -14.14 8.16
C LEU A 144 1.92 -15.15 8.64
N ARG A 145 0.86 -15.40 7.83
CA ARG A 145 -0.21 -16.31 8.18
C ARG A 145 0.22 -17.76 8.20
N SER A 146 1.20 -18.15 7.39
CA SER A 146 1.81 -19.48 7.47
C SER A 146 2.51 -19.69 8.83
N ALA A 147 3.24 -18.68 9.31
CA ALA A 147 3.97 -18.77 10.58
C ALA A 147 3.08 -18.51 11.82
N ARG A 148 2.09 -17.64 11.74
CA ARG A 148 1.16 -17.25 12.82
C ARG A 148 -0.25 -17.02 12.29
N PRO A 149 -1.04 -18.09 12.07
CA PRO A 149 -2.38 -17.99 11.45
C PRO A 149 -3.36 -17.09 12.22
N GLY A 150 -3.22 -17.00 13.54
CA GLY A 150 -4.10 -16.23 14.42
C GLY A 150 -3.66 -14.78 14.66
N ALA A 151 -2.54 -14.31 14.07
CA ALA A 151 -2.09 -12.94 14.24
C ALA A 151 -3.09 -11.95 13.62
N ARG A 152 -3.41 -10.88 14.36
CA ARG A 152 -4.23 -9.77 13.87
C ARG A 152 -3.38 -8.79 13.09
N VAL A 153 -3.72 -8.58 11.83
CA VAL A 153 -2.92 -7.78 10.89
C VAL A 153 -3.67 -6.54 10.42
N GLY A 154 -3.08 -5.38 10.68
CA GLY A 154 -3.55 -4.11 10.11
C GLY A 154 -2.75 -3.73 8.86
N TYR A 155 -3.43 -3.28 7.81
CA TYR A 155 -2.79 -2.66 6.65
C TYR A 155 -2.96 -1.15 6.70
N ILE A 156 -1.84 -0.42 6.66
CA ILE A 156 -1.83 1.04 6.62
C ILE A 156 -1.39 1.47 5.23
N MET A 157 -2.29 2.12 4.48
CA MET A 157 -2.01 2.67 3.16
C MET A 157 -1.64 4.15 3.28
N THR A 158 -0.42 4.49 2.84
CA THR A 158 0.07 5.88 2.80
C THR A 158 -0.28 6.56 1.46
N ASP A 159 -0.12 7.88 1.40
CA ASP A 159 -0.64 8.78 0.36
C ASP A 159 0.37 9.14 -0.74
N THR A 160 1.50 8.46 -0.82
CA THR A 160 2.55 8.77 -1.81
C THR A 160 2.29 8.22 -3.21
N ALA A 161 1.19 7.47 -3.40
CA ALA A 161 0.72 6.94 -4.68
C ALA A 161 -0.79 7.16 -4.82
N ALA A 162 -1.57 6.15 -5.20
CA ALA A 162 -3.03 6.29 -5.28
C ALA A 162 -3.62 6.72 -3.94
N LEU A 163 -4.45 7.76 -3.94
CA LEU A 163 -5.12 8.25 -2.74
C LEU A 163 -6.32 7.38 -2.35
N PRO A 164 -7.23 6.98 -3.27
CA PRO A 164 -8.36 6.13 -2.91
C PRO A 164 -7.91 4.69 -2.63
N PHE A 165 -8.27 4.15 -1.47
CA PHE A 165 -8.07 2.73 -1.15
C PHE A 165 -8.72 1.82 -2.19
N ALA A 166 -9.90 2.21 -2.66
CA ALA A 166 -10.64 1.52 -3.69
C ALA A 166 -9.92 1.40 -5.06
N GLN A 167 -8.81 2.10 -5.27
CA GLN A 167 -7.97 1.91 -6.47
C GLN A 167 -7.24 0.56 -6.46
N SER A 168 -7.15 -0.11 -5.32
CA SER A 168 -6.44 -1.36 -5.15
C SER A 168 -7.34 -2.59 -5.26
N ASP A 169 -7.34 -3.28 -6.40
CA ASP A 169 -7.96 -4.60 -6.56
C ASP A 169 -7.37 -5.62 -5.57
N LEU A 170 -6.08 -5.51 -5.32
CA LEU A 170 -5.33 -6.41 -4.47
C LEU A 170 -5.76 -6.28 -3.00
N ALA A 171 -5.78 -5.06 -2.45
CA ALA A 171 -6.20 -4.85 -1.07
C ALA A 171 -7.68 -5.22 -0.86
N ALA A 172 -8.55 -4.88 -1.81
CA ALA A 172 -9.95 -5.28 -1.76
C ALA A 172 -10.09 -6.80 -1.68
N GLY A 173 -9.38 -7.55 -2.53
CA GLY A 173 -9.41 -9.02 -2.51
C GLY A 173 -8.86 -9.63 -1.22
N LEU A 174 -7.85 -9.01 -0.60
CA LEU A 174 -7.32 -9.46 0.70
C LEU A 174 -8.29 -9.21 1.85
N VAL A 175 -9.02 -8.09 1.83
CA VAL A 175 -10.09 -7.79 2.80
C VAL A 175 -11.23 -8.80 2.63
N ASP A 176 -11.70 -9.03 1.39
CA ASP A 176 -12.79 -9.95 1.10
C ASP A 176 -12.44 -11.41 1.49
N ALA A 177 -11.16 -11.78 1.41
CA ALA A 177 -10.65 -13.09 1.83
C ALA A 177 -10.39 -13.19 3.35
N GLY A 178 -10.61 -12.14 4.13
CA GLY A 178 -10.33 -12.11 5.58
C GLY A 178 -8.84 -12.20 5.93
N TRP A 179 -7.96 -11.75 5.03
CA TRP A 179 -6.52 -11.75 5.25
C TRP A 179 -6.00 -10.49 5.95
N LEU A 180 -6.82 -9.45 5.98
CA LEU A 180 -6.59 -8.23 6.72
C LEU A 180 -7.68 -8.07 7.78
N ASP A 181 -7.29 -7.89 9.03
CA ASP A 181 -8.23 -7.70 10.14
C ASP A 181 -8.75 -6.26 10.18
N THR A 182 -7.97 -5.31 9.67
CA THR A 182 -8.38 -3.91 9.52
C THR A 182 -7.53 -3.19 8.47
N THR A 183 -8.06 -2.11 7.93
CA THR A 183 -7.37 -1.22 6.99
C THR A 183 -7.46 0.23 7.45
N ILE A 184 -6.33 0.94 7.40
CA ILE A 184 -6.24 2.35 7.78
C ILE A 184 -5.65 3.12 6.60
N THR A 185 -6.26 4.21 6.21
CA THR A 185 -5.66 5.16 5.25
C THR A 185 -5.12 6.37 5.98
N ALA A 186 -3.84 6.71 5.72
CA ALA A 186 -3.12 7.79 6.39
C ALA A 186 -2.77 8.93 5.43
N GLY A 187 -2.60 10.12 5.96
CA GLY A 187 -2.31 11.32 5.16
C GLY A 187 -3.49 11.76 4.31
N GLN A 188 -3.28 11.93 3.03
CA GLN A 188 -4.32 12.26 2.04
C GLN A 188 -4.99 11.04 1.42
N ALA A 189 -4.49 9.82 1.66
CA ALA A 189 -5.15 8.59 1.26
C ALA A 189 -6.44 8.38 2.08
N PHE A 190 -7.50 7.85 1.43
CA PHE A 190 -8.84 7.70 2.01
C PHE A 190 -9.55 6.42 1.55
N GLY A 191 -10.62 6.05 2.25
CA GLY A 191 -11.46 4.90 1.92
C GLY A 191 -11.01 3.58 2.52
N GLY A 192 -10.11 3.60 3.51
CA GLY A 192 -9.89 2.47 4.42
C GLY A 192 -11.10 2.25 5.33
N GLU A 193 -11.09 1.18 6.09
CA GLU A 193 -12.09 0.96 7.16
C GLU A 193 -11.98 2.05 8.23
N HIS A 194 -10.77 2.51 8.46
CA HIS A 194 -10.44 3.62 9.35
C HIS A 194 -9.58 4.64 8.63
N GLU A 195 -9.66 5.87 9.13
CA GLU A 195 -8.91 7.01 8.64
C GLU A 195 -7.98 7.54 9.73
N ALA A 196 -6.78 7.97 9.34
CA ALA A 196 -5.83 8.63 10.25
C ALA A 196 -5.20 9.85 9.57
N ILE A 197 -4.83 10.86 10.37
CA ILE A 197 -4.21 12.08 9.85
C ILE A 197 -2.76 11.82 9.45
N THR A 198 -2.06 10.97 10.22
CA THR A 198 -0.64 10.69 9.98
C THR A 198 -0.35 9.17 10.05
N VAL A 199 0.78 8.75 9.50
CA VAL A 199 1.24 7.37 9.68
C VAL A 199 1.54 7.05 11.15
N HIS A 200 1.93 8.04 11.96
CA HIS A 200 2.20 7.86 13.39
C HIS A 200 0.93 7.51 14.15
N SER A 201 -0.14 8.29 13.96
CA SER A 201 -1.42 8.02 14.61
C SER A 201 -2.04 6.71 14.10
N ALA A 202 -1.90 6.40 12.81
CA ALA A 202 -2.33 5.11 12.23
C ALA A 202 -1.65 3.90 12.91
N LEU A 203 -0.33 3.96 13.11
CA LEU A 203 0.43 2.90 13.78
C LEU A 203 0.02 2.73 15.24
N LEU A 204 -0.10 3.83 15.98
CA LEU A 204 -0.54 3.81 17.39
C LEU A 204 -1.97 3.28 17.52
N ALA A 205 -2.87 3.72 16.64
CA ALA A 205 -4.24 3.22 16.60
C ALA A 205 -4.29 1.73 16.26
N ALA A 206 -3.53 1.26 15.26
CA ALA A 206 -3.46 -0.15 14.90
C ALA A 206 -3.09 -1.00 16.12
N ARG A 207 -2.07 -0.59 16.89
CA ARG A 207 -1.61 -1.31 18.06
C ARG A 207 -2.59 -1.25 19.24
N HIS A 208 -2.96 -0.04 19.67
CA HIS A 208 -3.58 0.18 20.98
C HIS A 208 -5.10 0.33 20.94
N VAL A 209 -5.67 0.65 19.79
CA VAL A 209 -7.11 0.85 19.63
C VAL A 209 -7.75 -0.31 18.87
N LEU A 210 -7.12 -0.75 17.80
CA LEU A 210 -7.65 -1.81 16.92
C LEU A 210 -7.08 -3.20 17.26
N GLY A 211 -6.09 -3.28 18.16
CA GLY A 211 -5.56 -4.53 18.71
C GLY A 211 -4.80 -5.36 17.68
N CYS A 212 -4.10 -4.72 16.72
CA CYS A 212 -3.26 -5.43 15.79
C CYS A 212 -1.97 -5.93 16.47
N ASP A 213 -1.57 -7.15 16.11
CA ASP A 213 -0.29 -7.73 16.52
C ASP A 213 0.84 -7.28 15.59
N VAL A 214 0.52 -7.11 14.29
CA VAL A 214 1.44 -6.69 13.22
C VAL A 214 0.76 -5.63 12.37
N ALA A 215 1.52 -4.61 11.97
CA ALA A 215 1.11 -3.71 10.92
C ALA A 215 1.93 -3.94 9.64
N VAL A 216 1.28 -3.87 8.48
CA VAL A 216 1.94 -3.79 7.18
C VAL A 216 1.71 -2.40 6.61
N VAL A 217 2.77 -1.67 6.27
CA VAL A 217 2.68 -0.32 5.72
C VAL A 217 3.22 -0.31 4.30
N ALA A 218 2.40 0.16 3.37
CA ALA A 218 2.81 0.42 1.99
C ALA A 218 1.99 1.57 1.40
N GLN A 219 2.53 2.24 0.38
CA GLN A 219 1.75 3.17 -0.43
C GLN A 219 0.68 2.42 -1.24
N GLY A 220 -0.33 3.14 -1.75
CA GLY A 220 -1.28 2.61 -2.70
C GLY A 220 -0.63 2.20 -4.03
N PRO A 221 -1.37 1.63 -5.00
CA PRO A 221 -0.84 1.31 -6.32
C PRO A 221 -0.35 2.56 -7.07
N GLY A 222 0.68 2.40 -7.94
CA GLY A 222 1.13 3.49 -8.81
C GLY A 222 2.40 4.20 -8.35
N ASN A 223 3.52 3.47 -8.20
CA ASN A 223 4.81 4.07 -7.87
C ASN A 223 5.28 5.04 -8.97
N ALA A 224 5.54 6.30 -8.60
CA ALA A 224 6.11 7.31 -9.49
C ALA A 224 7.63 7.35 -9.36
N GLY A 225 8.35 7.53 -10.47
CA GLY A 225 9.81 7.62 -10.44
C GLY A 225 10.39 8.30 -11.69
N SER A 226 11.42 9.11 -11.49
CA SER A 226 12.11 9.89 -12.51
C SER A 226 13.46 9.32 -12.93
N SER A 227 13.83 8.15 -12.46
CA SER A 227 15.17 7.54 -12.66
C SER A 227 16.32 8.28 -11.97
N THR A 228 16.04 9.30 -11.15
CA THR A 228 17.04 9.97 -10.32
C THR A 228 17.09 9.34 -8.92
N THR A 229 18.16 9.62 -8.18
CA THR A 229 18.38 9.07 -6.83
C THR A 229 17.24 9.42 -5.84
N TRP A 230 16.66 10.62 -5.96
CA TRP A 230 15.71 11.16 -4.99
C TRP A 230 14.28 11.32 -5.55
N GLY A 231 14.09 11.26 -6.86
CA GLY A 231 12.83 11.60 -7.52
C GLY A 231 11.90 10.40 -7.72
N TRP A 232 11.44 9.76 -6.64
CA TRP A 232 10.49 8.64 -6.70
C TRP A 232 9.68 8.53 -5.41
N SER A 233 8.41 8.11 -5.53
CA SER A 233 7.44 8.16 -4.44
C SER A 233 7.74 7.19 -3.30
N GLY A 234 8.29 6.01 -3.61
CA GLY A 234 8.63 5.01 -2.62
C GLY A 234 9.75 5.41 -1.64
N LEU A 235 10.42 6.57 -1.86
CA LEU A 235 11.39 7.14 -0.92
C LEU A 235 10.76 7.35 0.47
N ALA A 236 9.47 7.65 0.53
CA ALA A 236 8.70 7.78 1.76
C ALA A 236 8.69 6.50 2.63
N THR A 237 9.11 5.35 2.08
CA THR A 237 9.37 4.15 2.89
C THR A 237 10.36 4.43 4.03
N GLY A 238 11.37 5.27 3.78
CA GLY A 238 12.33 5.69 4.81
C GLY A 238 11.68 6.53 5.92
N ASP A 239 10.75 7.40 5.56
CA ASP A 239 10.00 8.22 6.54
C ASP A 239 9.14 7.33 7.43
N VAL A 240 8.49 6.30 6.85
CA VAL A 240 7.73 5.30 7.62
C VAL A 240 8.63 4.51 8.56
N LEU A 241 9.79 4.06 8.08
CA LEU A 241 10.76 3.34 8.94
C LEU A 241 11.23 4.20 10.12
N ASN A 242 11.48 5.48 9.88
CA ASN A 242 11.84 6.44 10.92
C ASN A 242 10.67 6.66 11.92
N ALA A 243 9.43 6.73 11.43
CA ALA A 243 8.24 6.80 12.29
C ALA A 243 8.13 5.57 13.19
N VAL A 244 8.33 4.36 12.65
CA VAL A 244 8.33 3.12 13.44
C VAL A 244 9.42 3.14 14.52
N HIS A 245 10.62 3.62 14.19
CA HIS A 245 11.72 3.74 15.13
C HIS A 245 11.40 4.73 16.26
N VAL A 246 10.91 5.93 15.93
CA VAL A 246 10.52 6.96 16.91
C VAL A 246 9.44 6.45 17.85
N LEU A 247 8.50 5.66 17.32
CA LEU A 247 7.40 5.05 18.08
C LEU A 247 7.81 3.73 18.77
N ARG A 248 9.09 3.37 18.82
CA ARG A 248 9.60 2.16 19.48
C ARG A 248 8.97 0.85 18.97
N GLY A 249 8.60 0.81 17.68
CA GLY A 249 8.23 -0.42 16.99
C GLY A 249 9.45 -1.19 16.49
N ARG A 250 9.23 -2.39 15.95
CA ARG A 250 10.25 -3.20 15.28
C ARG A 250 10.06 -3.12 13.78
N ALA A 251 10.88 -2.32 13.11
CA ALA A 251 10.81 -2.13 11.67
C ALA A 251 11.35 -3.35 10.92
N VAL A 252 10.55 -3.92 10.01
CA VAL A 252 10.92 -5.03 9.12
C VAL A 252 10.80 -4.52 7.68
N VAL A 253 11.90 -4.47 6.96
CA VAL A 253 11.96 -3.98 5.58
C VAL A 253 11.77 -5.11 4.60
N VAL A 254 10.86 -4.93 3.65
CA VAL A 254 10.79 -5.73 2.43
C VAL A 254 11.71 -5.08 1.40
N PRO A 255 12.91 -5.60 1.15
CA PRO A 255 13.78 -5.03 0.13
C PRO A 255 13.18 -5.26 -1.25
N ARG A 256 13.25 -4.25 -2.11
CA ARG A 256 12.86 -4.40 -3.51
C ARG A 256 13.97 -5.10 -4.28
N VAL A 257 13.70 -6.35 -4.65
CA VAL A 257 14.62 -7.23 -5.39
C VAL A 257 13.92 -7.74 -6.64
N SER A 258 14.67 -7.93 -7.72
CA SER A 258 14.18 -8.58 -8.94
C SER A 258 15.31 -9.32 -9.63
N ALA A 259 15.04 -10.54 -10.09
CA ALA A 259 15.97 -11.31 -10.91
C ALA A 259 15.79 -11.05 -12.43
N SER A 260 14.70 -10.35 -12.81
CA SER A 260 14.30 -10.20 -14.22
C SER A 260 13.84 -8.79 -14.61
N ASP A 261 14.09 -7.76 -13.78
CA ASP A 261 13.77 -6.38 -14.16
C ASP A 261 14.70 -5.94 -15.32
N PRO A 262 14.15 -5.47 -16.46
CA PRO A 262 14.96 -5.07 -17.60
C PRO A 262 15.78 -3.79 -17.35
N ARG A 263 15.49 -3.08 -16.28
CA ARG A 263 16.22 -1.87 -15.86
C ARG A 263 17.33 -2.26 -14.90
N GLU A 264 18.57 -2.09 -15.30
CA GLU A 264 19.76 -2.45 -14.53
C GLU A 264 19.70 -1.97 -13.07
N ARG A 265 19.23 -0.72 -12.84
CA ARG A 265 19.10 -0.14 -11.50
C ARG A 265 18.12 -0.86 -10.57
N HIS A 266 17.33 -1.81 -11.08
CA HIS A 266 16.39 -2.63 -10.35
C HIS A 266 16.67 -4.12 -10.45
N LEU A 267 17.72 -4.51 -11.17
CA LEU A 267 18.18 -5.90 -11.27
C LEU A 267 19.03 -6.24 -10.05
N GLY A 268 18.74 -7.36 -9.39
CA GLY A 268 19.25 -7.62 -8.06
C GLY A 268 18.58 -6.72 -7.03
N LEU A 269 19.32 -6.09 -6.13
CA LEU A 269 18.81 -5.10 -5.20
C LEU A 269 18.52 -3.78 -5.92
N SER A 270 17.30 -3.30 -5.80
CA SER A 270 16.92 -2.00 -6.38
C SER A 270 17.69 -0.84 -5.73
N HIS A 271 18.12 0.12 -6.55
CA HIS A 271 18.71 1.36 -6.05
C HIS A 271 17.77 2.13 -5.08
N HIS A 272 16.46 1.88 -5.14
CA HIS A 272 15.50 2.42 -4.19
C HIS A 272 15.79 1.93 -2.78
N THR A 273 15.86 0.62 -2.58
CA THR A 273 16.20 0.04 -1.27
C THR A 273 17.57 0.53 -0.80
N THR A 274 18.58 0.52 -1.70
CA THR A 274 19.90 1.06 -1.37
C THR A 274 19.83 2.50 -0.89
N THR A 275 19.09 3.38 -1.58
CA THR A 275 18.95 4.79 -1.20
C THR A 275 18.25 4.94 0.15
N VAL A 276 17.14 4.22 0.36
CA VAL A 276 16.41 4.27 1.65
C VAL A 276 17.32 3.87 2.80
N LEU A 277 17.99 2.72 2.68
CA LEU A 277 18.81 2.19 3.77
C LEU A 277 20.05 3.05 4.05
N SER A 278 20.73 3.51 2.99
CA SER A 278 22.01 4.22 3.15
C SER A 278 21.88 5.71 3.38
N ARG A 279 20.72 6.34 3.05
CA ARG A 279 20.60 7.80 3.01
C ARG A 279 19.42 8.38 3.77
N VAL A 280 18.35 7.59 4.00
CA VAL A 280 17.11 8.10 4.58
C VAL A 280 16.84 7.51 5.95
N LEU A 281 17.14 6.23 6.15
CA LEU A 281 16.94 5.55 7.42
C LEU A 281 17.84 6.14 8.51
N LEU A 282 17.24 6.52 9.64
CA LEU A 282 17.91 7.07 10.82
C LEU A 282 17.92 6.09 12.00
N GLY A 283 16.95 5.16 12.03
CA GLY A 283 16.76 4.21 13.11
C GLY A 283 17.26 2.81 12.81
N SER A 284 16.81 1.84 13.59
CA SER A 284 17.07 0.41 13.39
C SER A 284 16.00 -0.22 12.49
N ALA A 285 16.39 -1.18 11.66
CA ALA A 285 15.45 -1.96 10.85
C ALA A 285 16.06 -3.34 10.50
N ASP A 286 15.22 -4.37 10.47
CA ASP A 286 15.57 -5.70 9.98
C ASP A 286 15.28 -5.80 8.48
N VAL A 287 16.29 -6.01 7.64
CA VAL A 287 16.17 -6.17 6.20
C VAL A 287 16.20 -7.64 5.84
N VAL A 288 15.07 -8.21 5.48
CA VAL A 288 14.90 -9.66 5.38
C VAL A 288 15.17 -10.17 3.96
N VAL A 289 16.01 -11.19 3.83
CA VAL A 289 16.34 -11.82 2.54
C VAL A 289 16.52 -13.35 2.72
N PRO A 290 16.40 -14.13 1.63
CA PRO A 290 16.80 -15.52 1.63
C PRO A 290 18.30 -15.74 1.95
N ASP A 291 18.61 -16.81 2.66
CA ASP A 291 20.00 -17.27 2.94
C ASP A 291 20.56 -18.20 1.85
N ASP A 292 19.80 -18.43 0.79
CA ASP A 292 20.17 -19.35 -0.30
C ASP A 292 21.52 -19.00 -0.94
N ALA A 293 22.27 -20.03 -1.31
CA ALA A 293 23.54 -19.88 -2.01
C ALA A 293 23.41 -19.64 -3.53
N THR A 294 22.19 -19.82 -4.07
CA THR A 294 21.92 -19.66 -5.51
C THR A 294 21.66 -18.19 -5.89
N ALA A 295 21.93 -17.84 -7.13
CA ALA A 295 21.62 -16.50 -7.66
C ALA A 295 20.11 -16.19 -7.54
N PRO A 296 19.72 -14.93 -7.27
CA PRO A 296 20.58 -13.75 -7.17
C PRO A 296 21.08 -13.46 -5.72
N TRP A 297 20.82 -14.34 -4.73
CA TRP A 297 20.86 -14.01 -3.32
C TRP A 297 22.27 -13.64 -2.79
N PRO A 298 23.38 -14.31 -3.19
CA PRO A 298 24.70 -13.88 -2.76
C PRO A 298 25.03 -12.44 -3.17
N GLN A 299 24.69 -12.07 -4.40
CA GLN A 299 24.88 -10.71 -4.89
C GLN A 299 23.98 -9.71 -4.15
N VAL A 300 22.71 -10.03 -3.95
CA VAL A 300 21.76 -9.17 -3.22
C VAL A 300 22.23 -8.92 -1.79
N ARG A 301 22.71 -9.97 -1.09
CA ARG A 301 23.26 -9.80 0.26
C ARG A 301 24.48 -8.88 0.28
N ALA A 302 25.43 -9.08 -0.64
CA ALA A 302 26.59 -8.19 -0.75
C ALA A 302 26.20 -6.72 -1.00
N GLN A 303 25.19 -6.48 -1.86
CA GLN A 303 24.66 -5.14 -2.10
C GLN A 303 23.97 -4.55 -0.84
N LEU A 304 23.25 -5.39 -0.08
CA LEU A 304 22.63 -4.98 1.19
C LEU A 304 23.69 -4.65 2.25
N ASP A 305 24.71 -5.49 2.41
CA ASP A 305 25.80 -5.25 3.35
C ASP A 305 26.51 -3.92 3.08
N ALA A 306 26.72 -3.59 1.80
CA ALA A 306 27.25 -2.30 1.40
C ALA A 306 26.30 -1.13 1.75
N ALA A 307 24.98 -1.29 1.52
CA ALA A 307 24.00 -0.28 1.86
C ALA A 307 23.89 -0.07 3.39
N VAL A 308 23.91 -1.15 4.16
CA VAL A 308 23.91 -1.13 5.64
C VAL A 308 25.15 -0.44 6.18
N THR A 309 26.33 -0.77 5.64
CA THR A 309 27.61 -0.13 6.04
C THR A 309 27.59 1.38 5.79
N ALA A 310 26.94 1.81 4.72
CA ALA A 310 26.83 3.24 4.35
C ALA A 310 25.68 3.97 5.07
N SER A 311 24.90 3.29 5.90
CA SER A 311 23.72 3.85 6.57
C SER A 311 24.09 4.80 7.70
N SER A 312 23.31 5.86 7.89
CA SER A 312 23.34 6.69 9.10
C SER A 312 22.53 6.08 10.26
N GLY A 313 21.60 5.17 9.94
CA GLY A 313 20.86 4.36 10.91
C GLY A 313 21.61 3.07 11.29
N THR A 314 20.89 2.16 11.89
CA THR A 314 21.40 0.83 12.31
C THR A 314 20.59 -0.32 11.71
N PRO A 315 20.41 -0.38 10.37
CA PRO A 315 19.77 -1.54 9.75
C PRO A 315 20.67 -2.78 9.90
N ARG A 316 20.05 -3.95 9.89
CA ARG A 316 20.78 -5.23 9.85
C ARG A 316 20.16 -6.15 8.81
N VAL A 317 20.98 -6.92 8.11
CA VAL A 317 20.51 -7.96 7.21
C VAL A 317 20.11 -9.18 8.02
N VAL A 318 18.91 -9.69 7.78
CA VAL A 318 18.38 -10.91 8.38
C VAL A 318 18.20 -11.94 7.26
N ALA A 319 19.11 -12.90 7.19
CA ALA A 319 19.04 -13.98 6.23
C ALA A 319 18.24 -15.14 6.82
N LEU A 320 17.23 -15.63 6.09
CA LEU A 320 16.33 -16.69 6.51
C LEU A 320 16.24 -17.79 5.46
N PRO A 321 16.03 -19.06 5.88
CA PRO A 321 15.79 -20.16 4.95
C PRO A 321 14.56 -19.91 4.08
N SER A 322 14.68 -20.11 2.77
CA SER A 322 13.57 -19.98 1.81
C SER A 322 12.70 -21.24 1.72
N ALA A 323 13.04 -22.30 2.43
CA ALA A 323 12.26 -23.54 2.43
C ALA A 323 10.78 -23.26 2.75
N GLY A 324 9.86 -23.82 1.94
CA GLY A 324 8.43 -23.68 2.08
C GLY A 324 7.87 -22.31 1.67
N VAL A 325 8.67 -21.35 1.20
CA VAL A 325 8.17 -20.04 0.71
C VAL A 325 7.26 -20.22 -0.49
N GLY A 326 7.56 -21.16 -1.39
CA GLY A 326 6.69 -21.47 -2.53
C GLY A 326 5.29 -21.93 -2.09
N ASP A 327 5.21 -22.74 -1.05
CA ASP A 327 3.95 -23.21 -0.48
C ASP A 327 3.18 -22.04 0.16
N ASP A 328 3.85 -21.16 0.90
CA ASP A 328 3.22 -19.97 1.44
C ASP A 328 2.61 -19.12 0.32
N LEU A 329 3.39 -18.81 -0.71
CA LEU A 329 2.95 -17.97 -1.83
C LEU A 329 1.75 -18.58 -2.57
N ALA A 330 1.66 -19.91 -2.64
CA ALA A 330 0.55 -20.61 -3.25
C ALA A 330 -0.77 -20.44 -2.48
N THR A 331 -0.73 -20.09 -1.20
CA THR A 331 -1.94 -19.84 -0.39
C THR A 331 -2.58 -18.48 -0.68
N SER A 332 -1.90 -17.58 -1.41
CA SER A 332 -2.41 -16.22 -1.64
C SER A 332 -3.79 -16.24 -2.32
N PRO A 333 -4.81 -15.57 -1.73
CA PRO A 333 -6.15 -15.51 -2.31
C PRO A 333 -6.24 -14.56 -3.50
N VAL A 334 -5.16 -13.80 -3.76
CA VAL A 334 -5.08 -12.86 -4.87
C VAL A 334 -3.84 -13.14 -5.73
N PRO A 335 -3.86 -12.80 -7.02
CA PRO A 335 -2.72 -13.00 -7.89
C PRO A 335 -1.46 -12.26 -7.42
N LEU A 336 -0.33 -12.93 -7.42
CA LEU A 336 0.98 -12.34 -7.15
C LEU A 336 1.55 -11.75 -8.45
N SER A 337 1.52 -10.44 -8.57
CA SER A 337 2.06 -9.72 -9.72
C SER A 337 2.71 -8.40 -9.27
N SER A 338 3.92 -8.15 -9.73
CA SER A 338 4.68 -6.94 -9.41
C SER A 338 5.37 -6.39 -10.65
N MET A 339 5.19 -5.11 -10.92
CA MET A 339 5.79 -4.43 -12.09
C MET A 339 5.51 -5.17 -13.42
N GLY A 340 4.30 -5.73 -13.56
CA GLY A 340 3.87 -6.46 -14.76
C GLY A 340 4.39 -7.90 -14.86
N ARG A 341 5.07 -8.43 -13.85
CA ARG A 341 5.56 -9.81 -13.81
C ARG A 341 4.86 -10.63 -12.73
N SER A 342 4.43 -11.83 -13.08
CA SER A 342 3.87 -12.79 -12.13
C SER A 342 4.96 -13.46 -11.28
N ALA A 343 4.57 -14.15 -10.20
CA ALA A 343 5.50 -14.92 -9.38
C ALA A 343 6.20 -16.05 -10.16
N THR A 344 5.60 -16.55 -11.24
CA THR A 344 6.22 -17.55 -12.13
C THR A 344 7.29 -16.94 -13.04
N GLN A 345 7.23 -15.64 -13.33
CA GLN A 345 8.20 -14.92 -14.14
C GLN A 345 9.34 -14.34 -13.29
N ASP A 346 9.04 -13.93 -12.06
CA ASP A 346 10.02 -13.43 -11.09
C ASP A 346 9.52 -13.66 -9.66
N VAL A 347 10.00 -14.72 -9.03
CA VAL A 347 9.61 -15.06 -7.65
C VAL A 347 10.34 -14.20 -6.60
N THR A 348 11.46 -13.57 -6.96
CA THR A 348 12.36 -12.93 -5.99
C THR A 348 11.71 -11.83 -5.14
N PRO A 349 10.90 -10.89 -5.68
CA PRO A 349 10.25 -9.89 -4.86
C PRO A 349 9.22 -10.49 -3.88
N PHE A 350 8.61 -11.60 -4.25
CA PHE A 350 7.60 -12.28 -3.41
C PHE A 350 8.27 -13.13 -2.33
N ALA A 351 9.42 -13.74 -2.63
CA ALA A 351 10.18 -14.51 -1.66
C ALA A 351 10.68 -13.62 -0.50
N THR A 352 11.26 -12.45 -0.79
CA THR A 352 11.67 -11.50 0.25
C THR A 352 10.47 -11.00 1.06
N ALA A 353 9.34 -10.75 0.42
CA ALA A 353 8.13 -10.29 1.08
C ALA A 353 7.54 -11.37 2.02
N ALA A 354 7.46 -12.63 1.57
CA ALA A 354 6.99 -13.73 2.41
C ALA A 354 7.91 -13.96 3.62
N LEU A 355 9.22 -13.91 3.42
CA LEU A 355 10.19 -14.04 4.52
C LEU A 355 10.10 -12.87 5.50
N ALA A 356 9.84 -11.65 5.04
CA ALA A 356 9.57 -10.50 5.93
C ALA A 356 8.31 -10.73 6.78
N GLY A 357 7.26 -11.34 6.20
CA GLY A 357 6.07 -11.77 6.93
C GLY A 357 6.38 -12.83 7.99
N ARG A 358 7.13 -13.88 7.63
CA ARG A 358 7.58 -14.92 8.60
C ARG A 358 8.42 -14.31 9.72
N HIS A 359 9.32 -13.39 9.38
CA HIS A 359 10.15 -12.70 10.36
C HIS A 359 9.32 -11.87 11.33
N ALA A 360 8.38 -11.09 10.82
CA ALA A 360 7.46 -10.33 11.66
C ALA A 360 6.66 -11.23 12.60
N ALA A 361 6.20 -12.40 12.13
CA ALA A 361 5.53 -13.40 12.96
C ALA A 361 6.44 -13.97 14.06
N ALA A 362 7.72 -14.16 13.78
CA ALA A 362 8.70 -14.64 14.76
C ALA A 362 9.06 -13.59 15.83
N LEU A 363 8.79 -12.31 15.57
CA LEU A 363 8.98 -11.23 16.53
C LEU A 363 7.80 -11.08 17.51
N LEU A 364 6.69 -11.78 17.27
CA LEU A 364 5.55 -11.83 18.20
C LEU A 364 5.89 -12.67 19.44
N PRO A 365 5.31 -12.33 20.60
CA PRO A 365 5.51 -13.08 21.82
C PRO A 365 4.95 -14.52 21.77
#